data_b3df03a93eb07f452bad379ed40ad946
#
_entry.id   b3df03a93eb07f452bad379ed40ad946
#
_cell.length_a   1.000
_cell.length_b   1.000
_cell.length_c   1.000
_cell.angle_alpha   90.00
_cell.angle_beta   90.00
_cell.angle_gamma   90.00
#
_symmetry.space_group_name_H-M   'P 1'
#
loop_
_entity.id
_entity.type
_entity.pdbx_description
1 polymer ?
#
loop_
_entity_poly.entity_id
_entity_poly.type
_entity_poly.pdbx_seq_one_letter_code
_entity_poly.pdbx_strand_id
1 'polypeptide(L)'
;FTTQTEWKDRKNEVCYLGGISKIRGIQELIKGMEGAPAVTLNLAGTFNESSVYDEVIKYEGWKNTNFLGQVNRNQLAAILASSKAGIVTFHGVPNHVDAQPNKMFEYMSAGIPIITSNFPMWKEVVEKNNCGICINPMDPKELSEAIVLLLKDDAKAQEMGLNGIKAVKEKYNWDVEKYKLNKLYLDLSTKK
;
A
#
# COMPACT_ATOMS: atom_id res chain seq x y z
N PHE A 1 1.89 -10.43 -7.99
CA PHE A 1 1.87 -11.43 -6.90
C PHE A 1 0.47 -12.03 -6.81
N THR A 2 0.27 -13.27 -7.21
CA THR A 2 -0.94 -14.04 -6.89
C THR A 2 -0.66 -14.80 -5.60
N THR A 3 -1.24 -14.36 -4.49
CA THR A 3 -1.17 -15.13 -3.25
C THR A 3 -2.25 -16.21 -3.30
N GLN A 4 -1.89 -17.47 -3.02
CA GLN A 4 -2.84 -18.59 -2.92
C GLN A 4 -3.51 -18.67 -1.53
N THR A 5 -3.24 -17.71 -0.64
CA THR A 5 -3.76 -17.72 0.73
C THR A 5 -5.24 -17.36 0.72
N GLU A 6 -6.08 -18.20 1.29
CA GLU A 6 -7.48 -17.88 1.49
C GLU A 6 -7.63 -16.72 2.50
N TRP A 7 -8.67 -15.91 2.34
CA TRP A 7 -8.85 -14.73 3.20
C TRP A 7 -8.93 -15.09 4.69
N LYS A 8 -9.60 -16.17 5.04
CA LYS A 8 -9.75 -16.66 6.40
C LYS A 8 -8.45 -17.02 7.11
N ASP A 9 -7.39 -17.32 6.34
CA ASP A 9 -6.08 -17.70 6.86
C ASP A 9 -5.14 -16.50 7.03
N ARG A 10 -5.58 -15.30 6.62
CA ARG A 10 -4.85 -14.05 6.83
C ARG A 10 -4.92 -13.62 8.28
N LYS A 11 -3.83 -13.05 8.76
CA LYS A 11 -3.71 -12.59 10.15
C LYS A 11 -4.20 -11.14 10.28
N ASN A 12 -4.40 -10.69 11.50
CA ASN A 12 -4.65 -9.29 11.80
C ASN A 12 -3.36 -8.47 11.63
N GLU A 13 -2.86 -8.47 10.42
CA GLU A 13 -1.62 -7.84 10.01
C GLU A 13 -1.90 -6.85 8.87
N VAL A 14 -1.19 -5.73 8.90
CA VAL A 14 -1.08 -4.80 7.78
C VAL A 14 0.37 -4.69 7.35
N CYS A 15 0.66 -4.30 6.12
CA CYS A 15 2.03 -4.23 5.66
C CYS A 15 2.38 -2.89 5.02
N TYR A 16 3.63 -2.47 5.24
CA TYR A 16 4.30 -1.41 4.50
C TYR A 16 5.59 -1.98 3.90
N LEU A 17 5.75 -1.88 2.59
CA LEU A 17 6.88 -2.47 1.85
C LEU A 17 7.64 -1.40 1.07
N GLY A 18 8.97 -1.40 1.19
CA GLY A 18 9.88 -0.55 0.42
C GLY A 18 10.57 0.54 1.24
N GLY A 19 11.19 1.51 0.60
CA GLY A 19 11.97 2.55 1.28
C GLY A 19 11.16 3.30 2.34
N ILE A 20 11.76 3.50 3.50
CA ILE A 20 11.16 4.12 4.68
C ILE A 20 11.79 5.49 4.87
N SER A 21 10.97 6.54 4.90
CA SER A 21 11.43 7.92 5.12
C SER A 21 10.31 8.79 5.67
N LYS A 22 10.67 9.95 6.19
CA LYS A 22 9.71 10.92 6.71
C LYS A 22 8.65 11.30 5.67
N ILE A 23 9.07 11.66 4.46
CA ILE A 23 8.14 12.08 3.40
C ILE A 23 7.28 10.93 2.85
N ARG A 24 7.57 9.69 3.23
CA ARG A 24 6.74 8.52 2.95
C ARG A 24 5.81 8.16 4.11
N GLY A 25 5.61 9.08 5.05
CA GLY A 25 4.59 9.00 6.09
C GLY A 25 4.87 7.99 7.20
N ILE A 26 6.14 7.62 7.45
CA ILE A 26 6.45 6.60 8.46
C ILE A 26 6.09 7.06 9.87
N GLN A 27 6.25 8.36 10.19
CA GLN A 27 5.94 8.89 11.51
C GLN A 27 4.44 8.80 11.80
N GLU A 28 3.62 9.21 10.83
CA GLU A 28 2.16 9.15 10.90
C GLU A 28 1.67 7.70 10.92
N LEU A 29 2.33 6.81 10.15
CA LEU A 29 2.02 5.39 10.14
C LEU A 29 2.22 4.77 11.54
N ILE A 30 3.40 4.97 12.15
CA ILE A 30 3.66 4.40 13.47
C ILE A 30 2.74 5.01 14.54
N LYS A 31 2.46 6.32 14.49
CA LYS A 31 1.47 6.94 15.38
C LYS A 31 0.06 6.38 15.15
N GLY A 32 -0.32 6.12 13.90
CA GLY A 32 -1.62 5.49 13.59
C GLY A 32 -1.77 4.09 14.18
N MET A 33 -0.69 3.32 14.30
CA MET A 33 -0.72 2.00 14.93
C MET A 33 -1.11 2.03 16.41
N GLU A 34 -0.96 3.16 17.10
CA GLU A 34 -1.40 3.34 18.49
C GLU A 34 -2.93 3.16 18.64
N GLY A 35 -3.70 3.60 17.62
CA GLY A 35 -5.16 3.43 17.59
C GLY A 35 -5.62 2.03 17.13
N ALA A 36 -4.71 1.13 16.77
CA ALA A 36 -4.99 -0.22 16.32
C ALA A 36 -4.16 -1.28 17.09
N PRO A 37 -4.26 -1.36 18.45
CA PRO A 37 -3.34 -2.16 19.26
C PRO A 37 -3.43 -3.68 19.04
N ALA A 38 -4.52 -4.17 18.46
CA ALA A 38 -4.71 -5.59 18.13
C ALA A 38 -4.17 -5.97 16.74
N VAL A 39 -3.53 -5.04 16.05
CA VAL A 39 -3.02 -5.20 14.67
C VAL A 39 -1.52 -5.12 14.66
N THR A 40 -0.85 -6.01 13.93
CA THR A 40 0.59 -5.96 13.72
C THR A 40 0.91 -5.29 12.38
N LEU A 41 1.81 -4.31 12.39
CA LEU A 41 2.41 -3.75 11.19
C LEU A 41 3.65 -4.54 10.79
N ASN A 42 3.62 -5.22 9.67
CA ASN A 42 4.83 -5.76 9.03
C ASN A 42 5.52 -4.65 8.22
N LEU A 43 6.57 -4.09 8.77
CA LEU A 43 7.35 -3.00 8.18
C LEU A 43 8.62 -3.57 7.54
N ALA A 44 8.65 -3.63 6.21
CA ALA A 44 9.80 -4.14 5.47
C ALA A 44 10.40 -3.07 4.56
N GLY A 45 11.71 -2.86 4.69
CA GLY A 45 12.47 -1.88 3.93
C GLY A 45 13.66 -1.31 4.68
N THR A 46 14.26 -0.29 4.10
CA THR A 46 15.41 0.39 4.69
C THR A 46 15.04 1.82 5.04
N PHE A 47 15.41 2.27 6.23
CA PHE A 47 15.32 3.67 6.62
C PHE A 47 16.36 4.49 5.83
N ASN A 48 15.91 5.55 5.17
CA ASN A 48 16.81 6.46 4.45
C ASN A 48 17.58 7.38 5.41
N GLU A 49 16.95 7.70 6.56
CA GLU A 49 17.51 8.58 7.60
C GLU A 49 17.53 7.84 8.94
N SER A 50 18.72 7.73 9.57
CA SER A 50 18.85 7.10 10.90
C SER A 50 18.10 7.88 11.98
N SER A 51 18.06 9.21 11.88
CA SER A 51 17.33 10.07 12.83
C SER A 51 15.82 9.78 12.84
N VAL A 52 15.23 9.42 11.69
CA VAL A 52 13.81 9.03 11.61
C VAL A 52 13.59 7.68 12.30
N TYR A 53 14.50 6.73 12.14
CA TYR A 53 14.46 5.46 12.87
C TYR A 53 14.51 5.70 14.39
N ASP A 54 15.50 6.48 14.86
CA ASP A 54 15.70 6.80 16.30
C ASP A 54 14.51 7.55 16.93
N GLU A 55 13.71 8.21 16.10
CA GLU A 55 12.48 8.88 16.50
C GLU A 55 11.31 7.90 16.61
N VAL A 56 11.01 7.15 15.54
CA VAL A 56 9.78 6.35 15.46
C VAL A 56 9.77 5.15 16.41
N ILE A 57 10.94 4.62 16.77
CA ILE A 57 11.05 3.54 17.77
C ILE A 57 10.59 3.95 19.18
N LYS A 58 10.44 5.26 19.43
CA LYS A 58 9.96 5.81 20.71
C LYS A 58 8.45 5.97 20.78
N TYR A 59 7.75 5.84 19.64
CA TYR A 59 6.30 5.95 19.60
C TYR A 59 5.65 4.67 20.12
N GLU A 60 4.51 4.78 20.79
CA GLU A 60 3.78 3.62 21.33
C GLU A 60 3.41 2.60 20.23
N GLY A 61 3.04 3.07 19.04
CA GLY A 61 2.71 2.22 17.90
C GLY A 61 3.86 1.33 17.40
N TRP A 62 5.11 1.65 17.79
CA TRP A 62 6.26 0.78 17.48
C TRP A 62 6.16 -0.58 18.16
N LYS A 63 5.49 -0.68 19.31
CA LYS A 63 5.27 -1.95 20.03
C LYS A 63 4.50 -2.98 19.20
N ASN A 64 3.68 -2.49 18.27
CA ASN A 64 2.87 -3.30 17.36
C ASN A 64 3.53 -3.41 15.97
N THR A 65 4.80 -3.01 15.82
CA THR A 65 5.53 -3.00 14.56
C THR A 65 6.57 -4.13 14.54
N ASN A 66 6.42 -5.03 13.58
CA ASN A 66 7.39 -6.05 13.25
C ASN A 66 8.32 -5.50 12.16
N PHE A 67 9.45 -4.93 12.56
CA PHE A 67 10.43 -4.38 11.62
C PHE A 67 11.31 -5.50 11.06
N LEU A 68 11.21 -5.74 9.77
CA LEU A 68 11.83 -6.86 9.05
C LEU A 68 13.12 -6.48 8.30
N GLY A 69 13.43 -5.17 8.24
CA GLY A 69 14.56 -4.72 7.43
C GLY A 69 14.32 -5.01 5.94
N GLN A 70 15.41 -5.20 5.19
CA GLN A 70 15.33 -5.53 3.77
C GLN A 70 14.94 -7.01 3.60
N VAL A 71 13.92 -7.26 2.81
CA VAL A 71 13.38 -8.59 2.53
C VAL A 71 13.58 -8.98 1.06
N ASN A 72 13.74 -10.28 0.82
CA ASN A 72 13.76 -10.84 -0.54
C ASN A 72 12.33 -11.07 -1.08
N ARG A 73 12.23 -11.46 -2.36
CA ARG A 73 10.93 -11.67 -3.02
C ARG A 73 10.04 -12.73 -2.37
N ASN A 74 10.62 -13.80 -1.85
CA ASN A 74 9.84 -14.87 -1.20
C ASN A 74 9.28 -14.40 0.15
N GLN A 75 10.08 -13.68 0.92
CA GLN A 75 9.66 -13.06 2.18
C GLN A 75 8.56 -12.00 1.92
N LEU A 76 8.73 -11.18 0.88
CA LEU A 76 7.73 -10.20 0.48
C LEU A 76 6.39 -10.88 0.10
N ALA A 77 6.43 -11.97 -0.66
CA ALA A 77 5.23 -12.73 -0.99
C ALA A 77 4.55 -13.31 0.25
N ALA A 78 5.32 -13.79 1.24
CA ALA A 78 4.79 -14.30 2.50
C ALA A 78 4.12 -13.18 3.34
N ILE A 79 4.72 -11.98 3.40
CA ILE A 79 4.12 -10.81 4.07
C ILE A 79 2.80 -10.43 3.41
N LEU A 80 2.76 -10.36 2.08
CA LEU A 80 1.53 -10.05 1.34
C LEU A 80 0.46 -11.12 1.55
N ALA A 81 0.86 -12.39 1.67
CA ALA A 81 -0.06 -13.51 1.89
C ALA A 81 -0.67 -13.50 3.29
N SER A 82 0.05 -13.03 4.32
CA SER A 82 -0.46 -12.97 5.70
C SER A 82 -1.23 -11.70 6.01
N SER A 83 -0.97 -10.60 5.31
CA SER A 83 -1.56 -9.28 5.61
C SER A 83 -2.98 -9.13 5.08
N LYS A 84 -3.82 -8.37 5.79
CA LYS A 84 -5.18 -7.99 5.40
C LYS A 84 -5.27 -6.63 4.71
N ALA A 85 -4.25 -5.77 4.79
CA ALA A 85 -4.19 -4.51 4.06
C ALA A 85 -2.75 -4.08 3.79
N GLY A 86 -2.56 -3.33 2.70
CA GLY A 86 -1.30 -2.68 2.37
C GLY A 86 -1.38 -1.17 2.52
N ILE A 87 -0.33 -0.53 3.04
CA ILE A 87 -0.33 0.90 3.36
C ILE A 87 0.64 1.66 2.45
N VAL A 88 0.15 2.75 1.84
CA VAL A 88 0.92 3.68 0.98
C VAL A 88 0.53 5.12 1.32
N THR A 89 1.08 5.67 2.40
CA THR A 89 0.73 7.00 2.92
C THR A 89 1.89 7.97 2.75
N PHE A 90 2.01 8.58 1.57
CA PHE A 90 3.06 9.56 1.28
C PHE A 90 2.58 10.97 1.60
N HIS A 91 3.51 11.85 2.00
CA HIS A 91 3.24 13.29 2.13
C HIS A 91 3.03 13.93 0.76
N GLY A 92 2.23 15.02 0.71
CA GLY A 92 1.89 15.75 -0.50
C GLY A 92 3.01 16.63 -1.05
N VAL A 93 4.18 16.04 -1.33
CA VAL A 93 5.26 16.73 -2.03
C VAL A 93 5.08 16.57 -3.55
N PRO A 94 5.57 17.52 -4.39
CA PRO A 94 5.27 17.54 -5.82
C PRO A 94 5.54 16.22 -6.56
N ASN A 95 6.65 15.56 -6.25
CA ASN A 95 7.01 14.28 -6.87
C ASN A 95 6.24 13.06 -6.34
N HIS A 96 5.38 13.22 -5.33
CA HIS A 96 4.53 12.16 -4.81
C HIS A 96 3.09 12.25 -5.31
N VAL A 97 2.55 13.48 -5.41
CA VAL A 97 1.14 13.70 -5.74
C VAL A 97 0.76 13.10 -7.10
N ASP A 98 1.66 13.23 -8.08
CA ASP A 98 1.47 12.74 -9.44
C ASP A 98 2.18 11.39 -9.70
N ALA A 99 2.80 10.78 -8.68
CA ALA A 99 3.45 9.50 -8.81
C ALA A 99 2.45 8.34 -8.73
N GLN A 100 2.78 7.22 -9.37
CA GLN A 100 2.09 5.94 -9.22
C GLN A 100 3.05 4.92 -8.59
N PRO A 101 3.10 4.79 -7.26
CA PRO A 101 4.04 3.91 -6.59
C PRO A 101 3.73 2.43 -6.89
N ASN A 102 4.74 1.67 -7.30
CA ASN A 102 4.60 0.25 -7.66
C ASN A 102 3.93 -0.57 -6.56
N LYS A 103 4.24 -0.29 -5.28
CA LYS A 103 3.67 -1.01 -4.14
C LYS A 103 2.14 -0.96 -4.08
N MET A 104 1.51 0.11 -4.58
CA MET A 104 0.05 0.20 -4.69
C MET A 104 -0.49 -0.94 -5.56
N PHE A 105 0.08 -1.15 -6.74
CA PHE A 105 -0.33 -2.20 -7.67
C PHE A 105 0.13 -3.60 -7.22
N GLU A 106 1.23 -3.70 -6.49
CA GLU A 106 1.67 -4.95 -5.86
C GLU A 106 0.67 -5.43 -4.81
N TYR A 107 0.16 -4.55 -3.94
CA TYR A 107 -0.89 -4.87 -2.98
C TYR A 107 -2.19 -5.27 -3.67
N MET A 108 -2.62 -4.49 -4.68
CA MET A 108 -3.79 -4.83 -5.49
C MET A 108 -3.64 -6.20 -6.15
N SER A 109 -2.46 -6.51 -6.71
CA SER A 109 -2.16 -7.83 -7.32
C SER A 109 -2.19 -8.97 -6.31
N ALA A 110 -1.81 -8.70 -5.06
CA ALA A 110 -1.86 -9.66 -3.97
C ALA A 110 -3.27 -9.88 -3.39
N GLY A 111 -4.26 -9.13 -3.88
CA GLY A 111 -5.65 -9.25 -3.44
C GLY A 111 -5.90 -8.73 -2.04
N ILE A 112 -5.16 -7.73 -1.61
CA ILE A 112 -5.40 -7.03 -0.36
C ILE A 112 -5.84 -5.58 -0.62
N PRO A 113 -6.81 -5.04 0.14
CA PRO A 113 -7.19 -3.64 0.06
C PRO A 113 -6.02 -2.74 0.41
N ILE A 114 -6.03 -1.54 -0.15
CA ILE A 114 -4.98 -0.56 0.07
C ILE A 114 -5.49 0.64 0.87
N ILE A 115 -4.65 1.12 1.80
CA ILE A 115 -4.86 2.41 2.47
C ILE A 115 -3.86 3.39 1.87
N THR A 116 -4.34 4.47 1.27
CA THR A 116 -3.49 5.40 0.52
C THR A 116 -3.71 6.85 0.90
N SER A 117 -2.75 7.71 0.56
CA SER A 117 -2.95 9.16 0.60
C SER A 117 -4.09 9.56 -0.33
N ASN A 118 -4.85 10.60 0.06
CA ASN A 118 -6.01 11.11 -0.68
C ASN A 118 -5.65 12.03 -1.86
N PHE A 119 -4.55 11.76 -2.55
CA PHE A 119 -4.15 12.50 -3.75
C PHE A 119 -5.13 12.25 -4.90
N PRO A 120 -5.42 13.26 -5.76
CA PRO A 120 -6.43 13.13 -6.81
C PRO A 120 -6.22 11.90 -7.70
N MET A 121 -4.99 11.66 -8.18
CA MET A 121 -4.67 10.52 -9.03
C MET A 121 -4.82 9.18 -8.29
N TRP A 122 -4.46 9.11 -7.01
CA TRP A 122 -4.58 7.90 -6.20
C TRP A 122 -6.04 7.58 -5.86
N LYS A 123 -6.83 8.63 -5.54
CA LYS A 123 -8.28 8.50 -5.38
C LYS A 123 -8.94 7.92 -6.62
N GLU A 124 -8.53 8.38 -7.80
CA GLU A 124 -9.06 7.84 -9.05
C GLU A 124 -8.81 6.34 -9.19
N VAL A 125 -7.61 5.87 -8.83
CA VAL A 125 -7.30 4.44 -8.83
C VAL A 125 -8.10 3.68 -7.78
N VAL A 126 -8.13 4.18 -6.55
CA VAL A 126 -8.67 3.46 -5.39
C VAL A 126 -10.20 3.47 -5.38
N GLU A 127 -10.80 4.65 -5.51
CA GLU A 127 -12.26 4.85 -5.39
C GLU A 127 -13.00 4.33 -6.62
N LYS A 128 -12.52 4.61 -7.84
CA LYS A 128 -13.16 4.09 -9.06
C LYS A 128 -13.14 2.56 -9.16
N ASN A 129 -12.18 1.92 -8.53
CA ASN A 129 -12.11 0.46 -8.53
C ASN A 129 -12.60 -0.14 -7.21
N ASN A 130 -13.03 0.64 -6.22
CA ASN A 130 -13.46 0.19 -4.89
C ASN A 130 -12.47 -0.83 -4.29
N CYS A 131 -11.17 -0.50 -4.29
CA CYS A 131 -10.11 -1.43 -3.89
C CYS A 131 -9.34 -0.99 -2.64
N GLY A 132 -9.85 0.00 -1.90
CA GLY A 132 -9.20 0.51 -0.69
C GLY A 132 -9.84 1.76 -0.13
N ILE A 133 -9.09 2.45 0.73
CA ILE A 133 -9.51 3.66 1.45
C ILE A 133 -8.46 4.75 1.24
N CYS A 134 -8.91 5.96 0.89
CA CYS A 134 -8.06 7.14 0.79
C CYS A 134 -8.19 7.98 2.06
N ILE A 135 -7.07 8.36 2.65
CA ILE A 135 -6.98 9.11 3.91
C ILE A 135 -6.09 10.35 3.76
N ASN A 136 -6.23 11.29 4.68
CA ASN A 136 -5.22 12.33 4.85
C ASN A 136 -3.93 11.72 5.41
N PRO A 137 -2.82 11.72 4.66
CA PRO A 137 -1.57 11.09 5.10
C PRO A 137 -0.92 11.76 6.32
N MET A 138 -1.38 12.97 6.68
CA MET A 138 -0.90 13.72 7.84
C MET A 138 -1.75 13.47 9.10
N ASP A 139 -2.79 12.62 9.01
CA ASP A 139 -3.69 12.32 10.14
C ASP A 139 -3.55 10.86 10.58
N PRO A 140 -2.79 10.57 11.66
CA PRO A 140 -2.66 9.23 12.21
C PRO A 140 -4.00 8.62 12.67
N LYS A 141 -4.99 9.46 13.03
CA LYS A 141 -6.29 8.98 13.45
C LYS A 141 -7.09 8.42 12.28
N GLU A 142 -7.16 9.13 11.15
CA GLU A 142 -7.78 8.61 9.92
C GLU A 142 -7.14 7.29 9.50
N LEU A 143 -5.81 7.16 9.63
CA LEU A 143 -5.11 5.93 9.32
C LEU A 143 -5.54 4.79 10.24
N SER A 144 -5.59 5.01 11.55
CA SER A 144 -6.02 3.97 12.49
C SER A 144 -7.49 3.55 12.28
N GLU A 145 -8.36 4.50 12.01
CA GLU A 145 -9.78 4.24 11.70
C GLU A 145 -9.92 3.39 10.43
N ALA A 146 -9.15 3.68 9.38
CA ALA A 146 -9.13 2.90 8.15
C ALA A 146 -8.63 1.47 8.38
N ILE A 147 -7.55 1.29 9.16
CA ILE A 147 -7.03 -0.03 9.54
C ILE A 147 -8.11 -0.82 10.28
N VAL A 148 -8.69 -0.24 11.33
CA VAL A 148 -9.71 -0.90 12.15
C VAL A 148 -10.95 -1.25 11.33
N LEU A 149 -11.38 -0.39 10.42
CA LEU A 149 -12.53 -0.62 9.55
C LEU A 149 -12.31 -1.85 8.66
N LEU A 150 -11.15 -1.94 8.01
CA LEU A 150 -10.82 -3.07 7.12
C LEU A 150 -10.66 -4.40 7.88
N LEU A 151 -10.17 -4.37 9.12
CA LEU A 151 -9.97 -5.58 9.90
C LEU A 151 -11.24 -6.06 10.62
N LYS A 152 -12.24 -5.19 10.80
CA LYS A 152 -13.55 -5.55 11.39
C LYS A 152 -14.51 -6.21 10.40
N ASP A 153 -14.37 -5.91 9.12
CA ASP A 153 -15.27 -6.40 8.07
C ASP A 153 -14.47 -7.16 7.00
N ASP A 154 -14.21 -8.43 7.32
CA ASP A 154 -13.47 -9.34 6.44
C ASP A 154 -14.13 -9.49 5.06
N ALA A 155 -15.46 -9.48 4.99
CA ALA A 155 -16.17 -9.63 3.73
C ALA A 155 -15.92 -8.41 2.81
N LYS A 156 -16.03 -7.21 3.36
CA LYS A 156 -15.76 -5.97 2.64
C LYS A 156 -14.30 -5.83 2.25
N ALA A 157 -13.38 -6.17 3.14
CA ALA A 157 -11.95 -6.12 2.85
C ALA A 157 -11.55 -7.12 1.76
N GLN A 158 -12.10 -8.34 1.79
CA GLN A 158 -11.91 -9.34 0.73
C GLN A 158 -12.47 -8.86 -0.61
N GLU A 159 -13.67 -8.29 -0.62
CA GLU A 159 -14.27 -7.70 -1.84
C GLU A 159 -13.36 -6.62 -2.43
N MET A 160 -12.87 -5.69 -1.62
CA MET A 160 -11.92 -4.66 -2.07
C MET A 160 -10.63 -5.26 -2.63
N GLY A 161 -10.10 -6.31 -2.01
CA GLY A 161 -8.94 -7.04 -2.52
C GLY A 161 -9.19 -7.67 -3.89
N LEU A 162 -10.34 -8.32 -4.09
CA LEU A 162 -10.73 -8.91 -5.38
C LEU A 162 -10.91 -7.84 -6.46
N ASN A 163 -11.48 -6.69 -6.12
CA ASN A 163 -11.59 -5.54 -6.99
C ASN A 163 -10.20 -5.02 -7.42
N GLY A 164 -9.24 -5.01 -6.50
CA GLY A 164 -7.85 -4.67 -6.79
C GLY A 164 -7.23 -5.62 -7.82
N ILE A 165 -7.37 -6.95 -7.64
CA ILE A 165 -6.91 -7.95 -8.62
C ILE A 165 -7.53 -7.70 -10.00
N LYS A 166 -8.85 -7.47 -10.04
CA LYS A 166 -9.56 -7.20 -11.29
C LYS A 166 -9.01 -5.95 -11.98
N ALA A 167 -8.86 -4.86 -11.23
CA ALA A 167 -8.34 -3.60 -11.76
C ALA A 167 -6.93 -3.73 -12.35
N VAL A 168 -6.03 -4.48 -11.68
CA VAL A 168 -4.69 -4.75 -12.21
C VAL A 168 -4.75 -5.57 -13.49
N LYS A 169 -5.53 -6.65 -13.50
CA LYS A 169 -5.68 -7.51 -14.69
C LYS A 169 -6.25 -6.78 -15.92
N GLU A 170 -7.19 -5.86 -15.70
CA GLU A 170 -7.89 -5.19 -16.79
C GLU A 170 -7.24 -3.87 -17.23
N LYS A 171 -6.58 -3.14 -16.30
CA LYS A 171 -6.17 -1.75 -16.54
C LYS A 171 -4.69 -1.47 -16.22
N TYR A 172 -4.17 -2.00 -15.10
CA TYR A 172 -2.87 -1.59 -14.57
C TYR A 172 -1.82 -2.70 -14.71
N ASN A 173 -1.60 -3.14 -15.94
CA ASN A 173 -0.63 -4.18 -16.27
C ASN A 173 0.20 -3.80 -17.49
N TRP A 174 1.34 -4.48 -17.67
CA TRP A 174 2.27 -4.17 -18.73
C TRP A 174 1.71 -4.43 -20.13
N ASP A 175 0.81 -5.39 -20.32
CA ASP A 175 0.25 -5.66 -21.64
C ASP A 175 -0.61 -4.50 -22.14
N VAL A 176 -1.38 -3.86 -21.24
CA VAL A 176 -2.13 -2.63 -21.53
C VAL A 176 -1.18 -1.46 -21.83
N GLU A 177 -0.17 -1.24 -21.01
CA GLU A 177 0.77 -0.14 -21.20
C GLU A 177 1.66 -0.35 -22.44
N LYS A 178 2.10 -1.57 -22.70
CA LYS A 178 2.84 -1.95 -23.92
C LYS A 178 2.06 -1.61 -25.18
N TYR A 179 0.75 -1.88 -25.18
CA TYR A 179 -0.08 -1.53 -26.33
C TYR A 179 -0.11 -0.02 -26.58
N LYS A 180 -0.31 0.78 -25.54
CA LYS A 180 -0.29 2.26 -25.61
C LYS A 180 1.07 2.77 -26.11
N LEU A 181 2.15 2.22 -25.57
CA LEU A 181 3.52 2.59 -25.96
C LEU A 181 3.78 2.28 -27.43
N ASN A 182 3.45 1.08 -27.89
CA ASN A 182 3.61 0.70 -29.28
C ASN A 182 2.80 1.59 -30.22
N LYS A 183 1.56 1.93 -29.86
CA LYS A 183 0.71 2.84 -30.62
C LYS A 183 1.36 4.22 -30.75
N LEU A 184 1.90 4.77 -29.63
CA LEU A 184 2.60 6.06 -29.65
C LEU A 184 3.79 6.05 -30.63
N TYR A 185 4.62 4.99 -30.63
CA TYR A 185 5.75 4.86 -31.57
C TYR A 185 5.30 4.78 -33.02
N LEU A 186 4.23 4.03 -33.32
CA LEU A 186 3.66 3.96 -34.66
C LEU A 186 3.16 5.34 -35.13
N ASP A 187 2.42 6.07 -34.28
CA ASP A 187 1.90 7.39 -34.61
C ASP A 187 3.02 8.42 -34.85
N LEU A 188 4.15 8.31 -34.13
CA LEU A 188 5.33 9.15 -34.35
C LEU A 188 6.08 8.80 -35.63
N SER A 189 6.14 7.51 -36.01
CA SER A 189 6.82 7.07 -37.22
C SER A 189 6.07 7.39 -38.52
N THR A 190 4.74 7.56 -38.45
CA THR A 190 3.89 7.91 -39.61
C THR A 190 3.77 9.43 -39.85
N LYS A 191 4.26 10.24 -38.94
CA LYS A 191 4.27 11.74 -39.08
C LYS A 191 5.51 12.30 -39.77
N LYS A 192 6.27 11.48 -40.53
CA LYS A 192 7.40 11.96 -41.36
C LYS A 192 6.95 12.20 -42.79
#